data_5936bf4d9bf1c9cc207eecb1e7fce131
#
_entry.id   5936bf4d9bf1c9cc207eecb1e7fce131
#
_cell.length_a   1.000
_cell.length_b   1.000
_cell.length_c   1.000
_cell.angle_alpha   90.00
_cell.angle_beta   90.00
_cell.angle_gamma   90.00
#
_symmetry.space_group_name_H-M   'P 1'
#
loop_
_entity.id
_entity.type
_entity.pdbx_description
1 polymer ?
#
loop_
_entity_poly.entity_id
_entity_poly.type
_entity_poly.pdbx_seq_one_letter_code
_entity_poly.pdbx_strand_id
1 'polypeptide(L)'
;KSEILQHLKTNLAGLQTVVSADSGTVEISPVARKLRDLSKGVDVSFSTSGAQSFPLARHGMGTRSLASLLVFRAYTSWRNTQAIKGGDNVHSVLALEEPESHLHPQAQRSLFAHIKAISGQRIVSTHSPYFAGQAQLEDLRLFIKHNGDTIVSKLDLSSLADTNDVRKLQETVIETRGDLLFSRGIVLFEGQTEEQAIPIWAQKYWGASIHELGFCFVRANGTDYFPFVWLAKAFKIPWFIFADGETTPVKSLEAALRKVGEPIAASCPNVVVHPQDKNFESQLIAEGYIQEIEQALNLMSGSSSFIEGYIADLHGARAKGGVVRDYQSAGGRERAIFDAMSGSKTSLSKHLGHVISSLPDPARRFPTKIAALFEVISDTYGLKKDLT
;
A
#
# COMPACT_ATOMS: atom_id res chain seq x y z
N LYS A 1 -29.35 -24.96 28.16
CA LYS A 1 -29.91 -24.12 27.08
C LYS A 1 -29.72 -22.63 27.36
N SER A 2 -29.73 -22.16 28.60
CA SER A 2 -29.58 -20.74 28.94
C SER A 2 -28.14 -20.24 28.79
N GLU A 3 -27.11 -21.02 29.11
CA GLU A 3 -25.71 -20.68 29.04
C GLU A 3 -25.22 -20.42 27.58
N ILE A 4 -25.62 -21.27 26.64
CA ILE A 4 -25.27 -21.11 25.22
C ILE A 4 -25.94 -19.88 24.61
N LEU A 5 -27.19 -19.58 24.99
CA LEU A 5 -27.89 -18.37 24.52
C LEU A 5 -27.27 -17.10 25.08
N GLN A 6 -26.80 -17.13 26.31
CA GLN A 6 -26.07 -16.01 26.92
C GLN A 6 -24.74 -15.79 26.21
N HIS A 7 -23.98 -16.85 25.91
CA HIS A 7 -22.73 -16.82 25.17
C HIS A 7 -22.92 -16.27 23.74
N LEU A 8 -23.97 -16.71 23.05
CA LEU A 8 -24.36 -16.20 21.75
C LEU A 8 -24.68 -14.72 21.81
N LYS A 9 -25.47 -14.28 22.77
CA LYS A 9 -25.85 -12.86 22.92
C LYS A 9 -24.64 -11.97 23.17
N THR A 10 -23.72 -12.38 24.04
CA THR A 10 -22.50 -11.65 24.35
C THR A 10 -21.58 -11.51 23.13
N ASN A 11 -21.40 -12.59 22.37
CA ASN A 11 -20.52 -12.55 21.18
C ASN A 11 -21.16 -11.80 20.01
N LEU A 12 -22.47 -11.89 19.81
CA LEU A 12 -23.19 -11.16 18.77
C LEU A 12 -23.27 -9.65 19.04
N ALA A 13 -23.05 -9.19 20.27
CA ALA A 13 -22.89 -7.78 20.58
C ALA A 13 -21.74 -7.14 19.78
N GLY A 14 -20.74 -7.91 19.36
CA GLY A 14 -19.68 -7.47 18.46
C GLY A 14 -20.16 -7.02 17.07
N LEU A 15 -21.38 -7.37 16.64
CA LEU A 15 -21.98 -6.81 15.42
C LEU A 15 -22.13 -5.29 15.47
N GLN A 16 -22.38 -4.74 16.65
CA GLN A 16 -22.58 -3.31 16.85
C GLN A 16 -21.31 -2.50 16.51
N THR A 17 -20.14 -3.03 16.84
CA THR A 17 -18.86 -2.34 16.61
C THR A 17 -18.41 -2.35 15.15
N VAL A 18 -18.92 -3.25 14.33
CA VAL A 18 -18.48 -3.42 12.93
C VAL A 18 -19.50 -2.87 11.93
N VAL A 19 -20.79 -2.97 12.25
CA VAL A 19 -21.88 -2.62 11.33
C VAL A 19 -22.38 -1.18 11.50
N SER A 20 -22.38 -0.66 12.72
CA SER A 20 -22.77 0.73 12.96
C SER A 20 -22.10 1.30 14.21
N ALA A 21 -21.80 2.59 14.18
CA ALA A 21 -21.30 3.34 15.33
C ALA A 21 -22.38 3.59 16.42
N ASP A 22 -23.64 3.28 16.12
CA ASP A 22 -24.77 3.48 17.01
C ASP A 22 -25.12 2.21 17.78
N SER A 23 -25.68 2.39 18.98
CA SER A 23 -26.12 1.31 19.85
C SER A 23 -27.27 0.53 19.21
N GLY A 24 -26.99 -0.67 18.70
CA GLY A 24 -28.00 -1.61 18.22
C GLY A 24 -28.36 -2.67 19.27
N THR A 25 -29.39 -3.43 19.06
CA THR A 25 -29.79 -4.56 19.89
C THR A 25 -29.82 -5.86 19.12
N VAL A 26 -29.37 -6.95 19.75
CA VAL A 26 -29.44 -8.31 19.21
C VAL A 26 -30.50 -9.07 19.98
N GLU A 27 -31.48 -9.54 19.26
CA GLU A 27 -32.52 -10.41 19.80
C GLU A 27 -32.36 -11.84 19.27
N ILE A 28 -32.45 -12.79 20.15
CA ILE A 28 -32.40 -14.22 19.82
C ILE A 28 -33.75 -14.82 20.22
N SER A 29 -34.50 -15.28 19.24
CA SER A 29 -35.82 -15.90 19.44
C SER A 29 -35.84 -17.31 18.86
N PRO A 30 -36.64 -18.22 19.44
CA PRO A 30 -36.87 -19.53 18.84
C PRO A 30 -37.58 -19.41 17.48
N VAL A 31 -37.12 -20.17 16.49
CA VAL A 31 -37.75 -20.19 15.14
C VAL A 31 -39.15 -20.79 15.15
N ALA A 32 -39.54 -21.39 16.28
CA ALA A 32 -40.76 -22.14 16.39
C ALA A 32 -42.05 -21.32 16.24
N ARG A 33 -42.64 -21.37 15.06
CA ARG A 33 -44.04 -20.95 14.82
C ARG A 33 -45.06 -22.03 15.17
N LYS A 34 -44.63 -23.32 15.33
CA LYS A 34 -45.43 -24.46 15.73
C LYS A 34 -44.60 -25.36 16.64
N LEU A 35 -45.23 -26.07 17.57
CA LEU A 35 -44.58 -27.00 18.54
C LEU A 35 -43.61 -28.00 17.86
N ARG A 36 -43.94 -28.49 16.67
CA ARG A 36 -43.11 -29.41 15.87
C ARG A 36 -41.83 -28.79 15.33
N ASP A 37 -41.70 -27.46 15.39
CA ASP A 37 -40.57 -26.71 14.82
C ASP A 37 -39.54 -26.30 15.90
N LEU A 38 -39.77 -26.69 17.17
CA LEU A 38 -38.88 -26.42 18.31
C LEU A 38 -37.45 -26.98 18.14
N SER A 39 -37.28 -27.95 17.24
CA SER A 39 -35.97 -28.53 16.91
C SER A 39 -35.23 -27.75 15.82
N LYS A 40 -35.86 -26.77 15.15
CA LYS A 40 -35.29 -26.06 14.01
C LYS A 40 -34.30 -24.95 14.36
N GLY A 41 -34.05 -24.71 15.65
CA GLY A 41 -33.02 -23.79 16.09
C GLY A 41 -33.53 -22.42 16.54
N VAL A 42 -32.67 -21.43 16.45
CA VAL A 42 -32.94 -20.04 16.84
C VAL A 42 -32.81 -19.12 15.65
N ASP A 43 -33.65 -18.11 15.61
CA ASP A 43 -33.50 -16.99 14.69
C ASP A 43 -32.81 -15.83 15.39
N VAL A 44 -31.90 -15.17 14.69
CA VAL A 44 -31.17 -14.00 15.18
C VAL A 44 -31.70 -12.78 14.43
N SER A 45 -32.25 -11.84 15.18
CA SER A 45 -32.65 -10.53 14.66
C SER A 45 -31.72 -9.44 15.17
N PHE A 46 -31.44 -8.48 14.34
CA PHE A 46 -30.58 -7.35 14.65
C PHE A 46 -31.28 -6.03 14.30
N SER A 47 -31.13 -5.03 15.16
CA SER A 47 -31.58 -3.67 14.90
C SER A 47 -30.49 -2.67 15.22
N THR A 48 -30.45 -1.58 14.47
CA THR A 48 -29.72 -0.35 14.82
C THR A 48 -30.58 0.54 15.70
N SER A 49 -29.97 1.48 16.39
CA SER A 49 -30.68 2.41 17.28
C SER A 49 -31.82 3.13 16.53
N GLY A 50 -33.04 3.06 17.07
CA GLY A 50 -34.23 3.68 16.50
C GLY A 50 -34.86 2.95 15.31
N ALA A 51 -34.32 1.80 14.87
CA ALA A 51 -34.86 1.00 13.78
C ALA A 51 -35.58 -0.24 14.31
N GLN A 52 -36.56 -0.73 13.51
CA GLN A 52 -37.26 -1.97 13.84
C GLN A 52 -36.32 -3.19 13.67
N SER A 53 -36.35 -4.10 14.62
CA SER A 53 -35.58 -5.35 14.55
C SER A 53 -36.11 -6.25 13.44
N PHE A 54 -35.22 -6.83 12.64
CA PHE A 54 -35.59 -7.79 11.60
C PHE A 54 -34.56 -8.93 11.48
N PRO A 55 -34.97 -10.09 10.96
CA PRO A 55 -34.11 -11.27 10.88
C PRO A 55 -32.82 -11.02 10.15
N LEU A 56 -31.73 -11.57 10.65
CA LEU A 56 -30.39 -11.45 10.09
C LEU A 56 -30.32 -11.84 8.61
N ALA A 57 -31.15 -12.81 8.19
CA ALA A 57 -31.27 -13.25 6.81
C ALA A 57 -31.69 -12.12 5.81
N ARG A 58 -32.29 -11.05 6.30
CA ARG A 58 -32.70 -9.87 5.52
C ARG A 58 -31.69 -8.74 5.50
N HIS A 59 -30.59 -8.85 6.25
CA HIS A 59 -29.50 -7.90 6.21
C HIS A 59 -28.57 -8.12 5.00
N GLY A 60 -27.76 -7.12 4.67
CA GLY A 60 -26.75 -7.22 3.61
C GLY A 60 -25.72 -8.35 3.86
N MET A 61 -25.06 -8.80 2.80
CA MET A 61 -24.16 -9.96 2.86
C MET A 61 -23.03 -9.78 3.88
N GLY A 62 -22.44 -8.59 3.99
CA GLY A 62 -21.38 -8.31 4.96
C GLY A 62 -21.83 -8.52 6.41
N THR A 63 -23.02 -8.01 6.77
CA THR A 63 -23.60 -8.21 8.12
C THR A 63 -23.89 -9.68 8.39
N ARG A 64 -24.37 -10.41 7.38
CA ARG A 64 -24.67 -11.85 7.49
C ARG A 64 -23.40 -12.67 7.70
N SER A 65 -22.34 -12.40 6.92
CA SER A 65 -21.05 -13.09 7.03
C SER A 65 -20.43 -12.86 8.40
N LEU A 66 -20.39 -11.60 8.86
CA LEU A 66 -19.87 -11.25 10.17
C LEU A 66 -20.67 -11.92 11.30
N ALA A 67 -22.00 -11.89 11.24
CA ALA A 67 -22.84 -12.53 12.24
C ALA A 67 -22.63 -14.04 12.28
N SER A 68 -22.49 -14.70 11.13
CA SER A 68 -22.18 -16.13 11.07
C SER A 68 -20.86 -16.45 11.76
N LEU A 69 -19.82 -15.60 11.54
CA LEU A 69 -18.54 -15.74 12.23
C LEU A 69 -18.66 -15.56 13.75
N LEU A 70 -19.43 -14.57 14.20
CA LEU A 70 -19.63 -14.32 15.63
C LEU A 70 -20.43 -15.45 16.32
N VAL A 71 -21.42 -16.02 15.63
CA VAL A 71 -22.12 -17.22 16.09
C VAL A 71 -21.16 -18.40 16.19
N PHE A 72 -20.33 -18.61 15.18
CA PHE A 72 -19.31 -19.66 15.19
C PHE A 72 -18.31 -19.45 16.33
N ARG A 73 -17.82 -18.22 16.54
CA ARG A 73 -16.95 -17.86 17.66
C ARG A 73 -17.60 -18.19 19.02
N ALA A 74 -18.86 -17.83 19.20
CA ALA A 74 -19.59 -18.11 20.42
C ALA A 74 -19.71 -19.63 20.68
N TYR A 75 -20.02 -20.38 19.62
CA TYR A 75 -20.13 -21.85 19.68
C TYR A 75 -18.79 -22.51 20.05
N THR A 76 -17.70 -22.12 19.37
CA THR A 76 -16.36 -22.67 19.63
C THR A 76 -15.87 -22.33 21.03
N SER A 77 -16.08 -21.11 21.49
CA SER A 77 -15.75 -20.67 22.85
C SER A 77 -16.51 -21.46 23.91
N TRP A 78 -17.81 -21.63 23.71
CA TRP A 78 -18.65 -22.46 24.60
C TRP A 78 -18.19 -23.93 24.62
N ARG A 79 -17.96 -24.52 23.44
CA ARG A 79 -17.50 -25.91 23.30
C ARG A 79 -16.17 -26.14 24.02
N ASN A 80 -15.20 -25.24 23.83
CA ASN A 80 -13.89 -25.29 24.50
C ASN A 80 -14.08 -25.23 26.04
N THR A 81 -14.95 -24.35 26.53
CA THR A 81 -15.23 -24.24 27.96
C THR A 81 -15.82 -25.54 28.51
N GLN A 82 -16.74 -26.19 27.78
CA GLN A 82 -17.30 -27.47 28.21
C GLN A 82 -16.28 -28.62 28.19
N ALA A 83 -15.41 -28.67 27.17
CA ALA A 83 -14.35 -29.67 27.08
C ALA A 83 -13.34 -29.53 28.23
N ILE A 84 -12.92 -28.32 28.58
CA ILE A 84 -12.02 -28.04 29.72
C ILE A 84 -12.71 -28.50 31.04
N LYS A 85 -14.00 -28.22 31.22
CA LYS A 85 -14.75 -28.68 32.39
C LYS A 85 -14.86 -30.20 32.44
N GLY A 86 -14.88 -30.88 31.29
CA GLY A 86 -14.90 -32.35 31.19
C GLY A 86 -13.51 -33.01 31.30
N GLY A 87 -12.42 -32.24 31.37
CA GLY A 87 -11.06 -32.74 31.40
C GLY A 87 -10.48 -33.09 30.01
N ASP A 88 -11.17 -32.72 28.92
CA ASP A 88 -10.74 -32.97 27.54
C ASP A 88 -9.87 -31.84 27.00
N ASN A 89 -8.81 -32.21 26.27
CA ASN A 89 -8.02 -31.28 25.50
C ASN A 89 -8.57 -31.18 24.07
N VAL A 90 -9.21 -30.07 23.74
CA VAL A 90 -9.71 -29.81 22.38
C VAL A 90 -8.84 -28.80 21.69
N HIS A 91 -8.26 -29.20 20.55
CA HIS A 91 -7.59 -28.30 19.62
C HIS A 91 -8.50 -28.06 18.41
N SER A 92 -9.04 -26.85 18.30
CA SER A 92 -9.88 -26.47 17.17
C SER A 92 -9.03 -25.85 16.04
N VAL A 93 -9.32 -26.21 14.80
CA VAL A 93 -8.77 -25.58 13.59
C VAL A 93 -9.90 -24.90 12.86
N LEU A 94 -9.72 -23.61 12.57
CA LEU A 94 -10.65 -22.81 11.79
C LEU A 94 -10.00 -22.42 10.48
N ALA A 95 -10.60 -22.82 9.36
CA ALA A 95 -10.22 -22.35 8.03
C ALA A 95 -11.29 -21.40 7.50
N LEU A 96 -10.87 -20.21 7.08
CA LEU A 96 -11.73 -19.17 6.50
C LEU A 96 -11.19 -18.77 5.15
N GLU A 97 -12.07 -18.66 4.16
CA GLU A 97 -11.77 -18.16 2.83
C GLU A 97 -12.42 -16.79 2.68
N GLU A 98 -11.60 -15.77 2.44
CA GLU A 98 -11.97 -14.36 2.23
C GLU A 98 -13.09 -13.88 3.18
N PRO A 99 -12.92 -13.99 4.50
CA PRO A 99 -13.99 -13.64 5.45
C PRO A 99 -14.36 -12.16 5.42
N GLU A 100 -13.53 -11.33 4.84
CA GLU A 100 -13.73 -9.89 4.64
C GLU A 100 -14.59 -9.55 3.42
N SER A 101 -14.95 -10.51 2.59
CA SER A 101 -15.76 -10.29 1.39
C SER A 101 -17.05 -9.53 1.75
N HIS A 102 -17.41 -8.54 0.93
CA HIS A 102 -18.57 -7.67 1.12
C HIS A 102 -18.52 -6.71 2.33
N LEU A 103 -17.37 -6.59 3.01
CA LEU A 103 -17.16 -5.61 4.07
C LEU A 103 -16.41 -4.37 3.54
N HIS A 104 -16.79 -3.19 4.04
CA HIS A 104 -16.01 -1.99 3.76
C HIS A 104 -14.65 -2.01 4.51
N PRO A 105 -13.62 -1.25 4.07
CA PRO A 105 -12.25 -1.36 4.59
C PRO A 105 -12.13 -1.27 6.11
N GLN A 106 -12.91 -0.40 6.76
CA GLN A 106 -12.86 -0.27 8.22
C GLN A 106 -13.41 -1.51 8.94
N ALA A 107 -14.48 -2.11 8.38
CA ALA A 107 -15.03 -3.35 8.92
C ALA A 107 -14.08 -4.54 8.71
N GLN A 108 -13.31 -4.56 7.62
CA GLN A 108 -12.28 -5.58 7.38
C GLN A 108 -11.18 -5.55 8.44
N ARG A 109 -10.72 -4.36 8.85
CA ARG A 109 -9.76 -4.21 9.96
C ARG A 109 -10.33 -4.71 11.28
N SER A 110 -11.58 -4.35 11.59
CA SER A 110 -12.27 -4.81 12.82
C SER A 110 -12.50 -6.32 12.82
N LEU A 111 -12.85 -6.92 11.68
CA LEU A 111 -13.03 -8.35 11.51
C LEU A 111 -11.81 -9.15 11.95
N PHE A 112 -10.61 -8.68 11.63
CA PHE A 112 -9.36 -9.33 12.03
C PHE A 112 -9.30 -9.56 13.54
N ALA A 113 -9.64 -8.56 14.35
CA ALA A 113 -9.66 -8.68 15.81
C ALA A 113 -10.65 -9.74 16.31
N HIS A 114 -11.81 -9.87 15.67
CA HIS A 114 -12.79 -10.89 15.98
C HIS A 114 -12.28 -12.29 15.66
N ILE A 115 -11.61 -12.49 14.53
CA ILE A 115 -11.00 -13.77 14.14
C ILE A 115 -9.83 -14.11 15.08
N LYS A 116 -8.98 -13.13 15.40
CA LYS A 116 -7.86 -13.31 16.34
C LYS A 116 -8.31 -13.78 17.72
N ALA A 117 -9.49 -13.39 18.15
CA ALA A 117 -10.07 -13.78 19.44
C ALA A 117 -10.69 -15.19 19.45
N ILE A 118 -10.75 -15.91 18.32
CA ILE A 118 -11.22 -17.29 18.27
C ILE A 118 -10.11 -18.21 18.78
N SER A 119 -10.43 -19.11 19.72
CA SER A 119 -9.47 -20.06 20.28
C SER A 119 -9.07 -21.13 19.25
N GLY A 120 -7.83 -21.62 19.33
CA GLY A 120 -7.29 -22.65 18.46
C GLY A 120 -6.49 -22.11 17.29
N GLN A 121 -6.18 -22.96 16.33
CA GLN A 121 -5.46 -22.58 15.10
C GLN A 121 -6.42 -21.93 14.10
N ARG A 122 -5.97 -20.86 13.47
CA ARG A 122 -6.72 -20.13 12.44
C ARG A 122 -5.91 -20.08 11.17
N ILE A 123 -6.53 -20.44 10.05
CA ILE A 123 -5.98 -20.36 8.70
C ILE A 123 -6.94 -19.49 7.91
N VAL A 124 -6.48 -18.37 7.41
CA VAL A 124 -7.33 -17.39 6.71
C VAL A 124 -6.68 -17.03 5.38
N SER A 125 -7.40 -17.25 4.29
CA SER A 125 -7.02 -16.67 2.99
C SER A 125 -7.65 -15.29 2.84
N THR A 126 -6.93 -14.36 2.23
CA THR A 126 -7.40 -13.00 2.00
C THR A 126 -6.74 -12.39 0.77
N HIS A 127 -7.48 -11.55 0.04
CA HIS A 127 -6.97 -10.64 -0.99
C HIS A 127 -7.06 -9.16 -0.54
N SER A 128 -7.41 -8.90 0.72
CA SER A 128 -7.55 -7.56 1.24
C SER A 128 -6.25 -7.04 1.86
N PRO A 129 -5.69 -5.93 1.35
CA PRO A 129 -4.56 -5.25 1.98
C PRO A 129 -4.91 -4.72 3.38
N TYR A 130 -6.16 -4.35 3.62
CA TYR A 130 -6.63 -3.86 4.91
C TYR A 130 -6.71 -4.96 5.97
N PHE A 131 -7.06 -6.17 5.55
CA PHE A 131 -7.10 -7.34 6.43
C PHE A 131 -5.68 -7.86 6.69
N ALA A 132 -4.88 -8.07 5.63
CA ALA A 132 -3.50 -8.53 5.72
C ALA A 132 -2.62 -7.58 6.54
N GLY A 133 -2.85 -6.26 6.42
CA GLY A 133 -2.13 -5.24 7.19
C GLY A 133 -2.33 -5.29 8.71
N GLN A 134 -3.28 -6.08 9.22
CA GLN A 134 -3.48 -6.30 10.66
C GLN A 134 -2.72 -7.55 11.18
N ALA A 135 -2.17 -8.37 10.28
CA ALA A 135 -1.47 -9.60 10.66
C ALA A 135 -0.08 -9.30 11.22
N GLN A 136 0.42 -10.18 12.09
CA GLN A 136 1.81 -10.14 12.48
C GLN A 136 2.68 -10.70 11.34
N LEU A 137 3.91 -10.23 11.23
CA LEU A 137 4.84 -10.64 10.17
C LEU A 137 5.01 -12.16 10.11
N GLU A 138 5.12 -12.82 11.26
CA GLU A 138 5.31 -14.27 11.36
C GLU A 138 4.11 -15.08 10.86
N ASP A 139 2.90 -14.50 10.90
CA ASP A 139 1.67 -15.17 10.50
C ASP A 139 1.47 -15.15 8.97
N LEU A 140 2.17 -14.25 8.27
CA LEU A 140 2.00 -14.08 6.83
C LEU A 140 2.58 -15.25 6.03
N ARG A 141 1.81 -15.71 5.04
CA ARG A 141 2.19 -16.69 4.04
C ARG A 141 1.76 -16.20 2.69
N LEU A 142 2.70 -15.95 1.77
CA LEU A 142 2.39 -15.53 0.42
C LEU A 142 2.43 -16.75 -0.52
N PHE A 143 1.34 -16.97 -1.23
CA PHE A 143 1.19 -18.05 -2.21
C PHE A 143 1.32 -17.46 -3.62
N ILE A 144 2.32 -17.92 -4.36
CA ILE A 144 2.58 -17.47 -5.74
C ILE A 144 2.51 -18.69 -6.66
N LYS A 145 1.78 -18.55 -7.77
CA LYS A 145 1.80 -19.55 -8.86
C LYS A 145 2.96 -19.24 -9.80
N HIS A 146 3.81 -20.22 -10.03
CA HIS A 146 4.90 -20.14 -10.98
C HIS A 146 4.98 -21.43 -11.81
N ASN A 147 4.80 -21.33 -13.13
CA ASN A 147 4.83 -22.46 -14.07
C ASN A 147 3.96 -23.67 -13.68
N GLY A 148 2.79 -23.39 -13.10
CA GLY A 148 1.86 -24.44 -12.65
C GLY A 148 2.05 -24.89 -11.20
N ASP A 149 3.19 -24.62 -10.59
CA ASP A 149 3.48 -24.91 -9.20
C ASP A 149 3.04 -23.78 -8.26
N THR A 150 2.72 -24.13 -7.04
CA THR A 150 2.44 -23.14 -5.97
C THR A 150 3.64 -23.03 -5.04
N ILE A 151 4.25 -21.86 -5.01
CA ILE A 151 5.36 -21.52 -4.09
C ILE A 151 4.77 -20.80 -2.89
N VAL A 152 5.12 -21.27 -1.69
CA VAL A 152 4.72 -20.60 -0.43
C VAL A 152 5.94 -19.92 0.18
N SER A 153 5.87 -18.62 0.34
CA SER A 153 6.90 -17.81 1.00
C SER A 153 6.44 -17.39 2.40
N LYS A 154 7.36 -17.39 3.34
CA LYS A 154 7.18 -16.90 4.71
C LYS A 154 8.34 -15.98 5.09
N LEU A 155 8.12 -15.10 6.05
CA LEU A 155 9.17 -14.23 6.57
C LEU A 155 10.02 -15.00 7.58
N ASP A 156 11.34 -14.94 7.42
CA ASP A 156 12.30 -15.40 8.41
C ASP A 156 12.88 -14.19 9.17
N LEU A 157 12.24 -13.84 10.26
CA LEU A 157 12.64 -12.69 11.09
C LEU A 157 13.94 -12.95 11.88
N SER A 158 14.40 -14.19 11.98
CA SER A 158 15.67 -14.51 12.65
C SER A 158 16.89 -13.90 11.94
N SER A 159 16.74 -13.59 10.65
CA SER A 159 17.74 -12.88 9.85
C SER A 159 17.85 -11.38 10.20
N LEU A 160 16.90 -10.83 10.95
CA LEU A 160 16.89 -9.43 11.39
C LEU A 160 17.40 -9.33 12.83
N ALA A 161 18.66 -8.90 12.98
CA ALA A 161 19.29 -8.75 14.30
C ALA A 161 18.74 -7.55 15.09
N ASP A 162 18.16 -6.55 14.40
CA ASP A 162 17.70 -5.30 15.00
C ASP A 162 16.16 -5.32 15.14
N THR A 163 15.69 -5.23 16.37
CA THR A 163 14.25 -5.13 16.68
C THR A 163 13.58 -3.89 16.05
N ASN A 164 14.36 -2.82 15.81
CA ASN A 164 13.87 -1.62 15.13
C ASN A 164 13.56 -1.89 13.66
N ASP A 165 14.29 -2.79 13.01
CA ASP A 165 13.99 -3.20 11.63
C ASP A 165 12.67 -3.98 11.55
N VAL A 166 12.43 -4.89 12.49
CA VAL A 166 11.16 -5.63 12.58
C VAL A 166 10.00 -4.65 12.79
N ARG A 167 10.16 -3.67 13.69
CA ARG A 167 9.16 -2.61 13.92
C ARG A 167 8.91 -1.80 12.65
N LYS A 168 9.96 -1.38 11.93
CA LYS A 168 9.82 -0.65 10.67
C LYS A 168 9.07 -1.46 9.61
N LEU A 169 9.36 -2.74 9.48
CA LEU A 169 8.64 -3.63 8.56
C LEU A 169 7.15 -3.68 8.91
N GLN A 170 6.81 -3.86 10.16
CA GLN A 170 5.42 -3.92 10.62
C GLN A 170 4.71 -2.58 10.40
N GLU A 171 5.22 -1.50 10.99
CA GLU A 171 4.55 -0.20 11.02
C GLU A 171 4.58 0.52 9.66
N THR A 172 5.73 0.52 8.98
CA THR A 172 5.91 1.31 7.75
C THR A 172 5.43 0.58 6.51
N VAL A 173 5.55 -0.74 6.45
CA VAL A 173 5.22 -1.51 5.25
C VAL A 173 3.88 -2.22 5.40
N ILE A 174 3.75 -3.14 6.36
CA ILE A 174 2.58 -4.00 6.43
C ILE A 174 1.31 -3.22 6.79
N GLU A 175 1.35 -2.40 7.84
CA GLU A 175 0.16 -1.68 8.31
C GLU A 175 -0.27 -0.54 7.37
N THR A 176 0.68 0.10 6.68
CA THR A 176 0.41 1.24 5.81
C THR A 176 0.33 0.89 4.33
N ARG A 177 1.05 -0.13 3.90
CA ARG A 177 1.22 -0.53 2.50
C ARG A 177 0.99 -2.04 2.31
N GLY A 178 -0.05 -2.59 2.94
CA GLY A 178 -0.46 -3.98 2.73
C GLY A 178 -0.76 -4.33 1.26
N ASP A 179 -0.99 -3.34 0.40
CA ASP A 179 -1.14 -3.47 -1.05
C ASP A 179 0.10 -4.09 -1.73
N LEU A 180 1.28 -3.89 -1.16
CA LEU A 180 2.53 -4.44 -1.69
C LEU A 180 2.53 -5.97 -1.72
N LEU A 181 1.86 -6.63 -0.78
CA LEU A 181 1.74 -8.09 -0.73
C LEU A 181 1.01 -8.67 -1.95
N PHE A 182 0.20 -7.87 -2.62
CA PHE A 182 -0.61 -8.27 -3.77
C PHE A 182 -0.08 -7.69 -5.09
N SER A 183 1.05 -6.97 -5.03
CA SER A 183 1.65 -6.38 -6.22
C SER A 183 2.43 -7.41 -7.02
N ARG A 184 2.42 -7.23 -8.34
CA ARG A 184 3.25 -7.99 -9.27
C ARG A 184 4.72 -7.55 -9.21
N GLY A 185 4.96 -6.30 -8.85
CA GLY A 185 6.29 -5.72 -8.67
C GLY A 185 6.23 -4.38 -7.95
N ILE A 186 7.29 -4.02 -7.26
CA ILE A 186 7.42 -2.82 -6.45
C ILE A 186 8.48 -1.91 -7.06
N VAL A 187 8.13 -0.65 -7.30
CA VAL A 187 9.07 0.39 -7.77
C VAL A 187 9.20 1.45 -6.68
N LEU A 188 10.40 1.63 -6.18
CA LEU A 188 10.72 2.56 -5.08
C LEU A 188 11.44 3.79 -5.61
N PHE A 189 11.08 4.97 -5.10
CA PHE A 189 11.72 6.25 -5.38
C PHE A 189 11.69 7.17 -4.15
N GLU A 190 12.42 8.29 -4.21
CA GLU A 190 12.62 9.16 -3.05
C GLU A 190 11.59 10.28 -2.96
N GLY A 191 11.28 10.92 -4.07
CA GLY A 191 10.62 12.22 -4.11
C GLY A 191 9.13 12.19 -4.45
N GLN A 192 8.49 13.32 -4.19
CA GLN A 192 7.08 13.54 -4.55
C GLN A 192 6.89 13.78 -6.04
N THR A 193 7.93 14.31 -6.71
CA THR A 193 7.90 14.58 -8.15
C THR A 193 7.78 13.24 -8.89
N GLU A 194 8.60 12.27 -8.53
CA GLU A 194 8.61 10.92 -9.10
C GLU A 194 7.29 10.20 -8.84
N GLU A 195 6.77 10.28 -7.61
CA GLU A 195 5.51 9.62 -7.23
C GLU A 195 4.34 9.98 -8.14
N GLN A 196 4.31 11.22 -8.66
CA GLN A 196 3.20 11.71 -9.47
C GLN A 196 3.50 11.73 -10.97
N ALA A 197 4.75 11.95 -11.37
CA ALA A 197 5.14 12.05 -12.77
C ALA A 197 5.43 10.67 -13.40
N ILE A 198 6.12 9.78 -12.70
CA ILE A 198 6.52 8.47 -13.24
C ILE A 198 5.31 7.62 -13.68
N PRO A 199 4.19 7.54 -12.94
CA PRO A 199 3.01 6.81 -13.41
C PRO A 199 2.44 7.31 -14.75
N ILE A 200 2.52 8.61 -15.02
CA ILE A 200 2.07 9.21 -16.28
C ILE A 200 2.97 8.77 -17.43
N TRP A 201 4.29 8.85 -17.22
CA TRP A 201 5.26 8.35 -18.21
C TRP A 201 5.14 6.84 -18.40
N ALA A 202 4.94 6.07 -17.34
CA ALA A 202 4.76 4.64 -17.40
C ALA A 202 3.55 4.25 -18.27
N GLN A 203 2.41 4.93 -18.07
CA GLN A 203 1.22 4.73 -18.89
C GLN A 203 1.46 5.04 -20.36
N LYS A 204 2.21 6.12 -20.65
CA LYS A 204 2.57 6.45 -22.03
C LYS A 204 3.59 5.47 -22.63
N TYR A 205 4.50 4.96 -21.80
CA TYR A 205 5.54 4.03 -22.25
C TYR A 205 5.00 2.64 -22.57
N TRP A 206 4.08 2.10 -21.77
CA TRP A 206 3.52 0.75 -21.91
C TRP A 206 2.10 0.70 -22.50
N GLY A 207 1.45 1.84 -22.71
CA GLY A 207 0.07 1.89 -23.18
C GLY A 207 -0.96 1.41 -22.16
N ALA A 208 -0.55 1.13 -20.92
CA ALA A 208 -1.37 0.65 -19.81
C ALA A 208 -0.96 1.32 -18.50
N SER A 209 -1.92 1.54 -17.60
CA SER A 209 -1.62 2.12 -16.29
C SER A 209 -0.81 1.15 -15.42
N ILE A 210 -0.05 1.68 -14.45
CA ILE A 210 0.69 0.87 -13.49
C ILE A 210 -0.21 -0.10 -12.72
N HIS A 211 -1.47 0.28 -12.48
CA HIS A 211 -2.45 -0.57 -11.78
C HIS A 211 -2.93 -1.73 -12.65
N GLU A 212 -3.17 -1.50 -13.95
CA GLU A 212 -3.49 -2.58 -14.90
C GLU A 212 -2.34 -3.57 -15.05
N LEU A 213 -1.10 -3.10 -14.96
CA LEU A 213 0.09 -3.94 -14.96
C LEU A 213 0.37 -4.62 -13.62
N GLY A 214 -0.34 -4.23 -12.55
CA GLY A 214 -0.20 -4.78 -11.21
C GLY A 214 1.02 -4.27 -10.44
N PHE A 215 1.57 -3.12 -10.80
CA PHE A 215 2.73 -2.53 -10.13
C PHE A 215 2.32 -1.57 -9.01
N CYS A 216 3.07 -1.62 -7.91
CA CYS A 216 3.02 -0.62 -6.86
C CYS A 216 4.22 0.32 -6.96
N PHE A 217 3.94 1.60 -7.20
CA PHE A 217 4.93 2.67 -7.21
C PHE A 217 4.90 3.36 -5.85
N VAL A 218 6.03 3.35 -5.14
CA VAL A 218 6.08 3.69 -3.72
C VAL A 218 7.20 4.65 -3.41
N ARG A 219 6.87 5.74 -2.76
CA ARG A 219 7.87 6.62 -2.17
C ARG A 219 8.42 6.01 -0.88
N ALA A 220 9.74 5.80 -0.82
CA ALA A 220 10.44 5.15 0.29
C ALA A 220 10.72 6.10 1.47
N ASN A 221 9.77 6.98 1.82
CA ASN A 221 9.88 7.92 2.95
C ASN A 221 11.29 8.58 3.10
N GLY A 222 11.76 9.22 2.01
CA GLY A 222 13.15 9.61 1.85
C GLY A 222 13.96 8.43 1.32
N THR A 223 14.99 8.03 2.02
CA THR A 223 15.94 6.99 1.57
C THR A 223 15.85 5.68 2.35
N ASP A 224 14.72 5.40 3.03
CA ASP A 224 14.55 4.17 3.82
C ASP A 224 14.06 3.01 2.93
N TYR A 225 14.91 2.56 2.01
CA TYR A 225 14.63 1.46 1.08
C TYR A 225 14.61 0.09 1.74
N PHE A 226 15.35 -0.08 2.85
CA PHE A 226 15.60 -1.38 3.45
C PHE A 226 14.33 -2.19 3.74
N PRO A 227 13.29 -1.68 4.44
CA PRO A 227 12.15 -2.50 4.82
C PRO A 227 11.36 -2.99 3.59
N PHE A 228 11.26 -2.17 2.54
CA PHE A 228 10.57 -2.53 1.32
C PHE A 228 11.32 -3.61 0.52
N VAL A 229 12.62 -3.44 0.34
CA VAL A 229 13.46 -4.40 -0.41
C VAL A 229 13.55 -5.72 0.33
N TRP A 230 13.71 -5.68 1.66
CA TRP A 230 13.75 -6.89 2.48
C TRP A 230 12.46 -7.70 2.36
N LEU A 231 11.29 -7.03 2.49
CA LEU A 231 9.99 -7.67 2.32
C LEU A 231 9.83 -8.28 0.93
N ALA A 232 10.15 -7.50 -0.10
CA ALA A 232 10.05 -7.92 -1.49
C ALA A 232 10.89 -9.18 -1.76
N LYS A 233 12.13 -9.23 -1.28
CA LYS A 233 13.02 -10.39 -1.40
C LYS A 233 12.47 -11.60 -0.64
N ALA A 234 12.02 -11.41 0.60
CA ALA A 234 11.51 -12.50 1.43
C ALA A 234 10.27 -13.15 0.80
N PHE A 235 9.42 -12.37 0.16
CA PHE A 235 8.23 -12.83 -0.55
C PHE A 235 8.45 -13.10 -2.04
N LYS A 236 9.68 -12.94 -2.56
CA LYS A 236 10.03 -13.13 -3.98
C LYS A 236 9.22 -12.23 -4.92
N ILE A 237 8.87 -11.04 -4.47
CA ILE A 237 8.24 -10.00 -5.28
C ILE A 237 9.38 -9.23 -5.98
N PRO A 238 9.38 -9.12 -7.32
CA PRO A 238 10.36 -8.28 -8.01
C PRO A 238 10.28 -6.82 -7.55
N TRP A 239 11.44 -6.21 -7.37
CA TRP A 239 11.56 -4.84 -6.89
C TRP A 239 12.55 -4.05 -7.73
N PHE A 240 12.34 -2.75 -7.82
CA PHE A 240 13.16 -1.81 -8.56
C PHE A 240 13.34 -0.55 -7.75
N ILE A 241 14.48 0.11 -7.88
CA ILE A 241 14.77 1.37 -7.21
C ILE A 241 15.18 2.42 -8.25
N PHE A 242 14.61 3.60 -8.13
CA PHE A 242 15.01 4.81 -8.82
C PHE A 242 15.47 5.83 -7.78
N ALA A 243 16.74 6.19 -7.78
CA ALA A 243 17.36 6.97 -6.72
C ALA A 243 18.10 8.20 -7.23
N ASP A 244 18.16 9.23 -6.39
CA ASP A 244 19.01 10.41 -6.62
C ASP A 244 20.50 10.05 -6.53
N GLY A 245 21.32 10.77 -7.31
CA GLY A 245 22.77 10.59 -7.37
C GLY A 245 23.54 11.42 -6.34
N GLU A 246 22.86 12.11 -5.44
CA GLU A 246 23.48 12.90 -4.37
C GLU A 246 24.16 11.98 -3.34
N THR A 247 25.19 12.49 -2.69
CA THR A 247 26.04 11.68 -1.79
C THR A 247 25.24 11.01 -0.65
N THR A 248 24.27 11.70 -0.05
CA THR A 248 23.51 11.17 1.09
C THR A 248 22.52 10.09 0.67
N PRO A 249 21.66 10.28 -0.34
CA PRO A 249 20.82 9.23 -0.91
C PRO A 249 21.59 7.98 -1.31
N VAL A 250 22.68 8.13 -2.06
CA VAL A 250 23.51 7.00 -2.51
C VAL A 250 24.07 6.20 -1.33
N LYS A 251 24.59 6.86 -0.28
CA LYS A 251 25.07 6.16 0.92
C LYS A 251 23.96 5.37 1.62
N SER A 252 22.76 5.93 1.71
CA SER A 252 21.61 5.26 2.32
C SER A 252 21.16 4.06 1.48
N LEU A 253 21.12 4.21 0.16
CA LEU A 253 20.84 3.13 -0.78
C LEU A 253 21.84 2.00 -0.66
N GLU A 254 23.14 2.29 -0.67
CA GLU A 254 24.22 1.29 -0.51
C GLU A 254 24.14 0.56 0.83
N ALA A 255 23.79 1.27 1.90
CA ALA A 255 23.57 0.65 3.21
C ALA A 255 22.36 -0.31 3.19
N ALA A 256 21.27 0.06 2.55
CA ALA A 256 20.09 -0.77 2.40
C ALA A 256 20.38 -2.01 1.55
N LEU A 257 21.03 -1.87 0.40
CA LEU A 257 21.42 -2.99 -0.47
C LEU A 257 22.34 -3.98 0.24
N ARG A 258 23.38 -3.48 0.91
CA ARG A 258 24.30 -4.33 1.70
C ARG A 258 23.55 -5.11 2.78
N LYS A 259 22.60 -4.47 3.46
CA LYS A 259 21.82 -5.10 4.53
C LYS A 259 20.92 -6.23 4.03
N VAL A 260 20.45 -6.16 2.80
CA VAL A 260 19.68 -7.23 2.17
C VAL A 260 20.52 -8.21 1.34
N GLY A 261 21.84 -8.08 1.37
CA GLY A 261 22.76 -8.96 0.65
C GLY A 261 22.76 -8.77 -0.87
N GLU A 262 22.46 -7.55 -1.33
CA GLU A 262 22.54 -7.17 -2.75
C GLU A 262 23.90 -6.52 -3.08
N PRO A 263 24.32 -6.56 -4.35
CA PRO A 263 25.51 -5.86 -4.79
C PRO A 263 25.35 -4.33 -4.66
N ILE A 264 26.43 -3.60 -4.82
CA ILE A 264 26.40 -2.13 -4.88
C ILE A 264 25.47 -1.64 -6.00
N ALA A 265 24.91 -0.46 -5.83
CA ALA A 265 23.91 0.10 -6.75
C ALA A 265 24.36 0.09 -8.23
N ALA A 266 25.62 0.40 -8.50
CA ALA A 266 26.20 0.39 -9.85
C ALA A 266 26.21 -0.99 -10.53
N SER A 267 26.15 -2.08 -9.76
CA SER A 267 26.16 -3.46 -10.26
C SER A 267 24.82 -4.18 -10.04
N CYS A 268 23.84 -3.52 -9.42
CA CYS A 268 22.53 -4.08 -9.17
C CYS A 268 21.60 -3.79 -10.36
N PRO A 269 21.15 -4.82 -11.10
CA PRO A 269 20.35 -4.61 -12.31
C PRO A 269 18.99 -3.93 -12.05
N ASN A 270 18.48 -4.07 -10.83
CA ASN A 270 17.17 -3.53 -10.45
C ASN A 270 17.24 -2.08 -9.94
N VAL A 271 18.42 -1.44 -10.04
CA VAL A 271 18.66 -0.12 -9.48
C VAL A 271 19.09 0.85 -10.57
N VAL A 272 18.39 1.96 -10.69
CA VAL A 272 18.72 3.07 -11.56
C VAL A 272 19.01 4.28 -10.70
N VAL A 273 20.21 4.83 -10.79
CA VAL A 273 20.64 6.02 -10.03
C VAL A 273 20.90 7.16 -10.99
N HIS A 274 20.53 8.37 -10.61
CA HIS A 274 20.91 9.59 -11.31
C HIS A 274 22.43 9.75 -11.36
N PRO A 275 22.99 10.52 -12.30
CA PRO A 275 24.40 10.84 -12.31
C PRO A 275 24.85 11.46 -10.97
N GLN A 276 26.15 11.34 -10.67
CA GLN A 276 26.74 11.87 -9.45
C GLN A 276 26.34 13.33 -9.21
N ASP A 277 25.98 13.65 -7.97
CA ASP A 277 25.55 14.97 -7.49
C ASP A 277 24.32 15.55 -8.21
N LYS A 278 23.52 14.69 -8.88
CA LYS A 278 22.25 15.07 -9.50
C LYS A 278 21.07 14.45 -8.76
N ASN A 279 20.06 15.28 -8.50
CA ASN A 279 18.72 14.83 -8.15
C ASN A 279 17.81 14.91 -9.39
N PHE A 280 16.58 14.49 -9.24
CA PHE A 280 15.61 14.41 -10.33
C PHE A 280 15.46 15.77 -11.06
N GLU A 281 15.26 16.88 -10.33
CA GLU A 281 15.04 18.20 -10.90
C GLU A 281 16.27 18.73 -11.64
N SER A 282 17.44 18.60 -11.02
CA SER A 282 18.70 19.05 -11.65
C SER A 282 19.09 18.21 -12.87
N GLN A 283 18.69 16.94 -12.90
CA GLN A 283 18.90 16.08 -14.06
C GLN A 283 17.99 16.47 -15.23
N LEU A 284 16.73 16.79 -15.00
CA LEU A 284 15.84 17.28 -16.06
C LEU A 284 16.35 18.57 -16.70
N ILE A 285 16.86 19.50 -15.90
CA ILE A 285 17.50 20.73 -16.42
C ILE A 285 18.72 20.37 -17.25
N ALA A 286 19.58 19.47 -16.77
CA ALA A 286 20.79 19.04 -17.49
C ALA A 286 20.49 18.32 -18.82
N GLU A 287 19.36 17.62 -18.91
CA GLU A 287 18.86 16.97 -20.13
C GLU A 287 18.16 17.95 -21.10
N GLY A 288 18.07 19.24 -20.72
CA GLY A 288 17.55 20.31 -21.60
C GLY A 288 16.03 20.42 -21.63
N TYR A 289 15.32 19.98 -20.57
CA TYR A 289 13.85 20.10 -20.43
C TYR A 289 13.40 21.47 -19.88
N ILE A 290 14.24 22.52 -20.00
CA ILE A 290 13.95 23.83 -19.42
C ILE A 290 12.63 24.42 -19.94
N GLN A 291 12.36 24.32 -21.25
CA GLN A 291 11.13 24.85 -21.85
C GLN A 291 9.90 24.09 -21.38
N GLU A 292 10.00 22.78 -21.29
CA GLU A 292 8.94 21.89 -20.80
C GLU A 292 8.63 22.15 -19.33
N ILE A 293 9.65 22.40 -18.52
CA ILE A 293 9.49 22.75 -17.10
C ILE A 293 8.78 24.11 -16.97
N GLU A 294 9.20 25.12 -17.73
CA GLU A 294 8.53 26.43 -17.73
C GLU A 294 7.07 26.32 -18.19
N GLN A 295 6.80 25.53 -19.22
CA GLN A 295 5.44 25.26 -19.67
C GLN A 295 4.61 24.59 -18.57
N ALA A 296 5.15 23.61 -17.87
CA ALA A 296 4.48 22.94 -16.77
C ALA A 296 4.22 23.89 -15.58
N LEU A 297 5.15 24.78 -15.26
CA LEU A 297 5.00 25.82 -14.23
C LEU A 297 3.90 26.82 -14.62
N ASN A 298 3.86 27.23 -15.89
CA ASN A 298 2.82 28.10 -16.42
C ASN A 298 1.42 27.45 -16.34
N LEU A 299 1.31 26.19 -16.73
CA LEU A 299 0.06 25.42 -16.61
C LEU A 299 -0.38 25.29 -15.15
N MET A 300 0.54 25.00 -14.25
CA MET A 300 0.29 24.86 -12.82
C MET A 300 -0.27 26.16 -12.21
N SER A 301 0.33 27.30 -12.58
CA SER A 301 -0.01 28.60 -11.99
C SER A 301 -1.17 29.32 -12.69
N GLY A 302 -1.53 28.88 -13.90
CA GLY A 302 -2.45 29.63 -14.77
C GLY A 302 -1.87 30.93 -15.35
N SER A 303 -0.56 31.13 -15.30
CA SER A 303 0.16 32.31 -15.78
C SER A 303 1.08 31.95 -16.93
N SER A 304 1.12 32.75 -17.98
CA SER A 304 2.05 32.57 -19.10
C SER A 304 3.47 33.05 -18.82
N SER A 305 3.72 33.68 -17.68
CA SER A 305 5.01 34.29 -17.31
C SER A 305 5.36 34.01 -15.83
N PHE A 306 5.14 32.78 -15.38
CA PHE A 306 5.36 32.40 -13.99
C PHE A 306 6.81 32.64 -13.55
N ILE A 307 7.80 32.23 -14.35
CA ILE A 307 9.22 32.35 -13.98
C ILE A 307 9.68 33.81 -13.93
N GLU A 308 9.20 34.68 -14.81
CA GLU A 308 9.48 36.11 -14.76
C GLU A 308 8.96 36.72 -13.46
N GLY A 309 7.73 36.41 -13.06
CA GLY A 309 7.16 36.83 -11.76
C GLY A 309 7.96 36.27 -10.58
N TYR A 310 8.28 34.98 -10.60
CA TYR A 310 9.09 34.33 -9.56
C TYR A 310 10.47 34.97 -9.38
N ILE A 311 11.15 35.34 -10.50
CA ILE A 311 12.43 36.04 -10.48
C ILE A 311 12.26 37.47 -9.91
N ALA A 312 11.22 38.19 -10.34
CA ALA A 312 10.97 39.56 -9.88
C ALA A 312 10.69 39.60 -8.37
N ASP A 313 9.92 38.64 -7.85
CA ASP A 313 9.53 38.60 -6.46
C ASP A 313 10.65 38.10 -5.51
N LEU A 314 11.50 37.19 -5.97
CA LEU A 314 12.45 36.50 -5.11
C LEU A 314 13.92 36.79 -5.36
N HIS A 315 14.27 37.51 -6.43
CA HIS A 315 15.67 37.96 -6.65
C HIS A 315 16.13 38.85 -5.49
N GLY A 316 17.31 38.57 -4.97
CA GLY A 316 17.84 39.29 -3.79
C GLY A 316 17.28 38.84 -2.44
N ALA A 317 16.24 38.05 -2.41
CA ALA A 317 15.71 37.47 -1.17
C ALA A 317 16.62 36.37 -0.61
N ARG A 318 16.63 36.16 0.70
CA ARG A 318 17.41 35.10 1.33
C ARG A 318 16.65 33.76 1.25
N ALA A 319 17.32 32.74 0.73
CA ALA A 319 16.84 31.36 0.77
C ALA A 319 16.94 30.78 2.19
N LYS A 320 16.30 29.62 2.40
CA LYS A 320 16.48 28.81 3.59
C LYS A 320 17.98 28.43 3.72
N GLY A 321 18.65 28.85 4.77
CA GLY A 321 20.10 28.71 4.91
C GLY A 321 20.89 30.03 4.73
N GLY A 322 20.22 31.17 4.47
CA GLY A 322 20.82 32.51 4.47
C GLY A 322 21.50 32.95 3.17
N VAL A 323 21.57 32.09 2.15
CA VAL A 323 22.13 32.41 0.84
C VAL A 323 21.20 33.35 0.10
N VAL A 324 21.77 34.45 -0.48
CA VAL A 324 21.00 35.41 -1.29
C VAL A 324 20.74 34.81 -2.65
N ARG A 325 19.49 34.83 -3.08
CA ARG A 325 19.09 34.36 -4.43
C ARG A 325 19.55 35.32 -5.50
N ASP A 326 20.41 34.87 -6.40
CA ASP A 326 20.84 35.61 -7.56
C ASP A 326 20.31 34.95 -8.84
N TYR A 327 19.27 35.53 -9.39
CA TYR A 327 18.60 35.06 -10.60
C TYR A 327 18.95 35.91 -11.85
N GLN A 328 19.78 36.96 -11.71
CA GLN A 328 20.16 37.84 -12.80
C GLN A 328 21.57 37.56 -13.36
N SER A 329 22.42 36.88 -12.60
CA SER A 329 23.73 36.45 -13.07
C SER A 329 23.63 35.30 -14.10
N ALA A 330 24.73 34.95 -14.74
CA ALA A 330 24.82 33.83 -15.66
C ALA A 330 24.27 32.52 -15.00
N GLY A 331 23.38 31.83 -15.69
CA GLY A 331 22.66 30.65 -15.15
C GLY A 331 21.59 30.99 -14.08
N GLY A 332 21.29 32.28 -13.86
CA GLY A 332 20.30 32.70 -12.86
C GLY A 332 18.89 32.22 -13.16
N ARG A 333 18.50 32.21 -14.45
CA ARG A 333 17.18 31.67 -14.85
C ARG A 333 17.05 30.18 -14.53
N GLU A 334 18.07 29.37 -14.82
CA GLU A 334 18.06 27.93 -14.48
C GLU A 334 17.97 27.71 -12.97
N ARG A 335 18.66 28.51 -12.16
CA ARG A 335 18.54 28.49 -10.71
C ARG A 335 17.11 28.83 -10.24
N ALA A 336 16.49 29.85 -10.84
CA ALA A 336 15.11 30.22 -10.54
C ALA A 336 14.14 29.08 -10.87
N ILE A 337 14.32 28.41 -12.01
CA ILE A 337 13.53 27.24 -12.42
C ILE A 337 13.71 26.08 -11.43
N PHE A 338 14.95 25.77 -11.06
CA PHE A 338 15.24 24.73 -10.06
C PHE A 338 14.59 25.03 -8.70
N ASP A 339 14.71 26.26 -8.21
CA ASP A 339 14.11 26.68 -6.95
C ASP A 339 12.58 26.63 -7.01
N ALA A 340 11.97 27.04 -8.12
CA ALA A 340 10.54 26.99 -8.36
C ALA A 340 10.03 25.54 -8.40
N MET A 341 10.73 24.65 -9.09
CA MET A 341 10.42 23.21 -9.09
C MET A 341 10.47 22.63 -7.67
N SER A 342 11.56 22.89 -6.96
CA SER A 342 11.77 22.39 -5.60
C SER A 342 10.70 22.89 -4.62
N GLY A 343 10.21 24.12 -4.83
CA GLY A 343 9.14 24.71 -4.02
C GLY A 343 7.72 24.22 -4.38
N SER A 344 7.53 23.64 -5.56
CA SER A 344 6.21 23.30 -6.11
C SER A 344 6.04 21.81 -6.45
N LYS A 345 6.87 20.94 -5.90
CA LYS A 345 6.95 19.50 -6.25
C LYS A 345 5.58 18.83 -6.44
N THR A 346 4.69 18.97 -5.48
CA THR A 346 3.39 18.27 -5.49
C THR A 346 2.44 18.78 -6.59
N SER A 347 2.38 20.10 -6.81
CA SER A 347 1.45 20.70 -7.79
C SER A 347 2.01 20.64 -9.21
N LEU A 348 3.32 20.72 -9.37
CA LEU A 348 4.01 20.72 -10.66
C LEU A 348 4.04 19.33 -11.32
N SER A 349 4.23 18.26 -10.54
CA SER A 349 4.66 16.95 -11.03
C SER A 349 3.75 16.36 -12.10
N LYS A 350 2.43 16.47 -11.95
CA LYS A 350 1.48 15.97 -12.95
C LYS A 350 1.57 16.75 -14.26
N HIS A 351 1.67 18.08 -14.17
CA HIS A 351 1.83 18.92 -15.36
C HIS A 351 3.12 18.58 -16.09
N LEU A 352 4.21 18.40 -15.35
CA LEU A 352 5.51 17.99 -15.88
C LEU A 352 5.43 16.64 -16.61
N GLY A 353 4.77 15.66 -15.97
CA GLY A 353 4.53 14.34 -16.55
C GLY A 353 3.81 14.43 -17.90
N HIS A 354 2.73 15.19 -17.96
CA HIS A 354 1.95 15.37 -19.19
C HIS A 354 2.69 16.16 -20.28
N VAL A 355 3.35 17.27 -19.92
CA VAL A 355 4.07 18.10 -20.90
C VAL A 355 5.18 17.30 -21.57
N ILE A 356 6.04 16.65 -20.80
CA ILE A 356 7.16 15.88 -21.36
C ILE A 356 6.68 14.66 -22.16
N SER A 357 5.72 13.90 -21.65
CA SER A 357 5.22 12.72 -22.37
C SER A 357 4.48 13.03 -23.66
N SER A 358 4.06 14.29 -23.85
CA SER A 358 3.33 14.75 -25.04
C SER A 358 4.26 15.41 -26.09
N LEU A 359 5.56 15.38 -25.90
CA LEU A 359 6.50 15.96 -26.85
C LEU A 359 6.39 15.28 -28.23
N PRO A 360 6.47 16.06 -29.33
CA PRO A 360 6.46 15.51 -30.68
C PRO A 360 7.58 14.52 -30.95
N ASP A 361 8.79 14.82 -30.43
CA ASP A 361 9.94 13.93 -30.54
C ASP A 361 9.83 12.74 -29.58
N PRO A 362 9.64 11.50 -30.08
CA PRO A 362 9.55 10.32 -29.25
C PRO A 362 10.79 10.06 -28.39
N ALA A 363 11.97 10.51 -28.81
CA ALA A 363 13.21 10.32 -28.06
C ALA A 363 13.25 11.20 -26.80
N ARG A 364 12.48 12.30 -26.77
CA ARG A 364 12.40 13.22 -25.64
C ARG A 364 11.18 13.04 -24.75
N ARG A 365 10.27 12.10 -25.08
CA ARG A 365 9.06 11.85 -24.27
C ARG A 365 9.35 11.29 -22.89
N PHE A 366 10.53 10.74 -22.70
CA PHE A 366 10.95 10.11 -21.45
C PHE A 366 12.35 10.57 -21.07
N PRO A 367 12.54 11.13 -19.87
CA PRO A 367 13.88 11.42 -19.36
C PRO A 367 14.76 10.17 -19.36
N THR A 368 16.04 10.34 -19.69
CA THR A 368 16.96 9.22 -19.97
C THR A 368 16.95 8.14 -18.88
N LYS A 369 16.99 8.55 -17.60
CA LYS A 369 17.00 7.61 -16.47
C LYS A 369 15.65 6.95 -16.22
N ILE A 370 14.54 7.63 -16.54
CA ILE A 370 13.20 7.05 -16.50
C ILE A 370 13.04 5.99 -17.60
N ALA A 371 13.52 6.28 -18.81
CA ALA A 371 13.53 5.28 -19.88
C ALA A 371 14.33 4.04 -19.48
N ALA A 372 15.52 4.22 -18.88
CA ALA A 372 16.33 3.11 -18.38
C ALA A 372 15.60 2.27 -17.30
N LEU A 373 14.90 2.93 -16.36
CA LEU A 373 14.07 2.22 -15.38
C LEU A 373 12.99 1.37 -16.05
N PHE A 374 12.30 1.95 -17.04
CA PHE A 374 11.23 1.23 -17.75
C PHE A 374 11.77 0.08 -18.61
N GLU A 375 12.97 0.20 -19.16
CA GLU A 375 13.64 -0.90 -19.85
C GLU A 375 13.93 -2.06 -18.91
N VAL A 376 14.52 -1.80 -17.75
CA VAL A 376 14.79 -2.85 -16.74
C VAL A 376 13.50 -3.55 -16.29
N ILE A 377 12.43 -2.81 -16.08
CA ILE A 377 11.12 -3.38 -15.73
C ILE A 377 10.57 -4.20 -16.91
N SER A 378 10.67 -3.66 -18.12
CA SER A 378 10.18 -4.32 -19.34
C SER A 378 10.89 -5.65 -19.58
N ASP A 379 12.20 -5.70 -19.41
CA ASP A 379 12.99 -6.93 -19.57
C ASP A 379 12.59 -7.99 -18.53
N THR A 380 12.33 -7.57 -17.30
CA THR A 380 11.91 -8.50 -16.23
C THR A 380 10.56 -9.15 -16.52
N TYR A 381 9.63 -8.43 -17.15
CA TYR A 381 8.23 -8.88 -17.33
C TYR A 381 7.86 -9.19 -18.78
N GLY A 382 8.76 -8.99 -19.73
CA GLY A 382 8.48 -9.13 -21.16
C GLY A 382 7.47 -8.09 -21.67
N LEU A 383 7.44 -6.90 -21.07
CA LEU A 383 6.55 -5.81 -21.49
C LEU A 383 7.09 -5.15 -22.76
N LYS A 384 6.19 -4.77 -23.66
CA LYS A 384 6.54 -4.04 -24.87
C LYS A 384 6.31 -2.54 -24.68
N LYS A 385 7.21 -1.74 -25.22
CA LYS A 385 7.02 -0.30 -25.35
C LYS A 385 5.87 -0.03 -26.33
N ASP A 386 4.95 0.85 -25.94
CA ASP A 386 3.97 1.39 -26.86
C ASP A 386 4.66 2.39 -27.80
N LEU A 387 4.55 2.13 -29.09
CA LEU A 387 5.16 2.95 -30.14
C LEU A 387 4.18 4.00 -30.67
N THR A 388 2.95 4.07 -30.14
CA THR A 388 1.96 5.09 -30.51
C THR A 388 2.09 6.29 -29.57
#